data_e1f2e62a3e3470cc213eae67e79172d7
#
_entry.id   e1f2e62a3e3470cc213eae67e79172d7
#
_cell.length_a   1.000
_cell.length_b   1.000
_cell.length_c   1.000
_cell.angle_alpha   90.00
_cell.angle_beta   90.00
_cell.angle_gamma   90.00
#
_symmetry.space_group_name_H-M   'P 1'
#
loop_
_entity.id
_entity.type
_entity.pdbx_description
1 polymer ?
#
loop_
_entity_poly.entity_id
_entity_poly.type
_entity_poly.pdbx_seq_one_letter_code
_entity_poly.pdbx_strand_id
1 'polypeptide(L)'
;MESTLVRIHDLAKTFGEGETRVEAVRGLDLDLARGEIVLVMGPSGSGKTTFLSMLGGLLRVSAGEIWVNGTDIAALGERELPPFRASTMGFIFQDFNLIAALSARENVEVALNIGGQSGRAARDRAVELLESLGTGDRLDFPIEKLSGGEKQRVAIARAVANRPMLILADEPTANLDSHHGAETMRLLRTLAKEEGVTVVIVSHDQRLREIADRVLWLEDGQFKALQALVRDPVCGMLIDPAQAPAELESDGETLYFCSSGCRRQYEEERLVAASQ
;
A
#
# COMPACT_ATOMS: atom_id res chain seq x y z
N MET A 1 -10.03 23.38 -3.45
CA MET A 1 -8.89 22.77 -4.17
C MET A 1 -8.21 21.85 -3.17
N GLU A 2 -8.30 20.55 -3.36
CA GLU A 2 -7.56 19.57 -2.55
C GLU A 2 -6.07 19.85 -2.73
N SER A 3 -5.37 20.04 -1.61
CA SER A 3 -3.94 20.36 -1.66
C SER A 3 -3.15 19.08 -1.97
N THR A 4 -2.40 19.07 -3.06
CA THR A 4 -1.48 17.99 -3.42
C THR A 4 -0.45 17.81 -2.31
N LEU A 5 -0.34 16.59 -1.77
CA LEU A 5 0.69 16.21 -0.78
C LEU A 5 1.95 15.71 -1.47
N VAL A 6 1.78 14.85 -2.48
CA VAL A 6 2.89 14.25 -3.23
C VAL A 6 2.75 14.59 -4.70
N ARG A 7 3.86 14.96 -5.34
CA ARG A 7 3.98 15.11 -6.78
C ARG A 7 5.20 14.35 -7.27
N ILE A 8 5.01 13.51 -8.25
CA ILE A 8 6.05 12.73 -8.90
C ILE A 8 6.08 13.12 -10.37
N HIS A 9 7.27 13.39 -10.90
CA HIS A 9 7.45 13.73 -12.30
C HIS A 9 8.60 12.96 -12.90
N ASP A 10 8.34 12.31 -14.05
CA ASP A 10 9.29 11.53 -14.86
C ASP A 10 10.15 10.58 -14.03
N LEU A 11 9.55 9.92 -13.03
CA LEU A 11 10.26 9.08 -12.07
C LEU A 11 10.76 7.81 -12.73
N ALA A 12 12.07 7.57 -12.67
CA ALA A 12 12.69 6.40 -13.26
C ALA A 12 13.71 5.73 -12.33
N LYS A 13 13.79 4.39 -12.45
CA LYS A 13 14.80 3.57 -11.77
C LYS A 13 15.38 2.53 -12.70
N THR A 14 16.68 2.59 -12.84
CA THR A 14 17.51 1.60 -13.54
C THR A 14 18.45 0.91 -12.56
N PHE A 15 18.55 -0.40 -12.64
CA PHE A 15 19.53 -1.22 -11.93
C PHE A 15 20.50 -1.83 -12.93
N GLY A 16 21.72 -2.16 -12.48
CA GLY A 16 22.76 -2.76 -13.28
C GLY A 16 23.38 -1.80 -14.31
N GLU A 17 24.37 -2.30 -15.04
CA GLU A 17 25.07 -1.60 -16.10
C GLU A 17 25.26 -2.50 -17.33
N GLY A 18 25.43 -1.91 -18.52
CA GLY A 18 25.64 -2.64 -19.75
C GLY A 18 24.53 -3.65 -20.05
N GLU A 19 24.89 -4.92 -20.29
CA GLU A 19 23.94 -6.00 -20.62
C GLU A 19 23.02 -6.41 -19.46
N THR A 20 23.37 -6.08 -18.21
CA THR A 20 22.56 -6.36 -17.01
C THR A 20 21.61 -5.22 -16.65
N ARG A 21 21.51 -4.20 -17.47
CA ARG A 21 20.65 -3.04 -17.23
C ARG A 21 19.16 -3.44 -17.25
N VAL A 22 18.48 -3.16 -16.13
CA VAL A 22 17.04 -3.36 -15.99
C VAL A 22 16.38 -2.06 -15.59
N GLU A 23 15.44 -1.58 -16.38
CA GLU A 23 14.62 -0.42 -16.08
C GLU A 23 13.37 -0.88 -15.30
N ALA A 24 13.46 -0.82 -13.99
CA ALA A 24 12.39 -1.27 -13.10
C ALA A 24 11.22 -0.28 -13.01
N VAL A 25 11.48 1.01 -13.24
CA VAL A 25 10.49 2.09 -13.29
C VAL A 25 10.87 3.04 -14.42
N ARG A 26 9.87 3.47 -15.22
CA ARG A 26 10.08 4.13 -16.51
C ARG A 26 9.18 5.34 -16.66
N GLY A 27 9.63 6.51 -16.16
CA GLY A 27 8.93 7.78 -16.37
C GLY A 27 7.52 7.81 -15.77
N LEU A 28 7.39 7.60 -14.44
CA LEU A 28 6.10 7.68 -13.77
C LEU A 28 5.78 9.12 -13.40
N ASP A 29 4.54 9.53 -13.70
CA ASP A 29 3.93 10.77 -13.25
C ASP A 29 2.76 10.46 -12.33
N LEU A 30 2.68 11.13 -11.17
CA LEU A 30 1.62 10.90 -10.19
C LEU A 30 1.48 12.09 -9.23
N ASP A 31 0.27 12.58 -9.07
CA ASP A 31 -0.09 13.50 -8.00
C ASP A 31 -1.00 12.79 -6.99
N LEU A 32 -0.75 12.99 -5.68
CA LEU A 32 -1.56 12.47 -4.59
C LEU A 32 -2.12 13.61 -3.75
N ALA A 33 -3.42 13.58 -3.53
CA ALA A 33 -4.09 14.53 -2.64
C ALA A 33 -3.89 14.15 -1.15
N ARG A 34 -4.10 15.11 -0.25
CA ARG A 34 -4.11 14.84 1.20
C ARG A 34 -5.31 13.95 1.56
N GLY A 35 -5.08 12.95 2.41
CA GLY A 35 -6.13 12.02 2.85
C GLY A 35 -6.60 11.04 1.76
N GLU A 36 -5.90 10.99 0.62
CA GLU A 36 -6.18 10.05 -0.46
C GLU A 36 -5.58 8.66 -0.16
N ILE A 37 -6.32 7.61 -0.45
CA ILE A 37 -5.82 6.22 -0.46
C ILE A 37 -5.62 5.80 -1.90
N VAL A 38 -4.36 5.56 -2.29
CA VAL A 38 -4.01 5.06 -3.62
C VAL A 38 -3.49 3.64 -3.52
N LEU A 39 -4.10 2.73 -4.28
CA LEU A 39 -3.69 1.35 -4.40
C LEU A 39 -2.96 1.15 -5.74
N VAL A 40 -1.71 0.74 -5.68
CA VAL A 40 -0.91 0.35 -6.85
C VAL A 40 -0.90 -1.16 -6.96
N MET A 41 -1.51 -1.67 -8.01
CA MET A 41 -1.59 -3.10 -8.33
C MET A 41 -0.72 -3.43 -9.55
N GLY A 42 -0.52 -4.71 -9.80
CA GLY A 42 0.23 -5.20 -10.95
C GLY A 42 0.90 -6.54 -10.68
N PRO A 43 1.43 -7.21 -11.71
CA PRO A 43 2.07 -8.52 -11.58
C PRO A 43 3.34 -8.47 -10.70
N SER A 44 3.82 -9.63 -10.28
CA SER A 44 5.11 -9.73 -9.59
C SER A 44 6.23 -9.22 -10.51
N GLY A 45 7.17 -8.48 -9.96
CA GLY A 45 8.28 -7.91 -10.74
C GLY A 45 7.94 -6.64 -11.54
N SER A 46 6.71 -6.12 -11.48
CA SER A 46 6.31 -4.90 -12.22
C SER A 46 6.93 -3.58 -11.72
N GLY A 47 7.67 -3.60 -10.61
CA GLY A 47 8.32 -2.41 -10.04
C GLY A 47 7.60 -1.77 -8.85
N LYS A 48 6.52 -2.37 -8.29
CA LYS A 48 5.72 -1.81 -7.18
C LYS A 48 6.54 -1.47 -5.94
N THR A 49 7.27 -2.44 -5.39
CA THR A 49 8.15 -2.23 -4.22
C THR A 49 9.28 -1.24 -4.53
N THR A 50 9.79 -1.24 -5.77
CA THR A 50 10.78 -0.26 -6.23
C THR A 50 10.19 1.15 -6.21
N PHE A 51 8.99 1.34 -6.78
CA PHE A 51 8.25 2.59 -6.75
C PHE A 51 8.01 3.07 -5.32
N LEU A 52 7.48 2.21 -4.44
CA LEU A 52 7.22 2.53 -3.04
C LEU A 52 8.50 2.91 -2.29
N SER A 53 9.59 2.19 -2.55
CA SER A 53 10.90 2.45 -1.93
C SER A 53 11.50 3.79 -2.37
N MET A 54 11.32 4.18 -3.63
CA MET A 54 11.74 5.51 -4.12
C MET A 54 10.88 6.61 -3.50
N LEU A 55 9.55 6.45 -3.50
CA LEU A 55 8.63 7.40 -2.87
C LEU A 55 8.93 7.61 -1.39
N GLY A 56 9.37 6.55 -0.70
CA GLY A 56 9.78 6.61 0.69
C GLY A 56 11.23 7.09 0.91
N GLY A 57 11.97 7.42 -0.13
CA GLY A 57 13.38 7.78 -0.04
C GLY A 57 14.26 6.67 0.57
N LEU A 58 13.82 5.41 0.49
CA LEU A 58 14.63 4.23 0.85
C LEU A 58 15.55 3.80 -0.29
N LEU A 59 15.18 4.17 -1.52
CA LEU A 59 15.93 3.89 -2.73
C LEU A 59 16.12 5.18 -3.52
N ARG A 60 17.35 5.47 -3.93
CA ARG A 60 17.67 6.62 -4.78
C ARG A 60 17.06 6.44 -6.17
N VAL A 61 16.47 7.50 -6.69
CA VAL A 61 15.98 7.57 -8.08
C VAL A 61 17.14 7.57 -9.07
N SER A 62 16.92 7.10 -10.29
CA SER A 62 17.88 7.25 -11.39
C SER A 62 17.63 8.51 -12.20
N ALA A 63 16.36 8.95 -12.28
CA ALA A 63 15.93 10.22 -12.89
C ALA A 63 14.56 10.60 -12.32
N GLY A 64 14.13 11.83 -12.57
CA GLY A 64 12.86 12.38 -12.14
C GLY A 64 12.89 13.00 -10.74
N GLU A 65 11.75 13.51 -10.31
CA GLU A 65 11.56 14.27 -9.08
C GLU A 65 10.46 13.66 -8.22
N ILE A 66 10.61 13.77 -6.90
CA ILE A 66 9.58 13.38 -5.92
C ILE A 66 9.42 14.50 -4.90
N TRP A 67 8.33 15.22 -5.01
CA TRP A 67 7.97 16.28 -4.08
C TRP A 67 6.98 15.75 -3.03
N VAL A 68 7.34 15.87 -1.76
CA VAL A 68 6.46 15.51 -0.63
C VAL A 68 6.32 16.73 0.27
N ASN A 69 5.10 17.22 0.42
CA ASN A 69 4.78 18.43 1.20
C ASN A 69 5.67 19.63 0.84
N GLY A 70 5.94 19.84 -0.46
CA GLY A 70 6.76 20.94 -0.96
C GLY A 70 8.27 20.74 -0.91
N THR A 71 8.74 19.57 -0.47
CA THR A 71 10.17 19.22 -0.42
C THR A 71 10.48 18.18 -1.48
N ASP A 72 11.46 18.45 -2.37
CA ASP A 72 11.99 17.44 -3.30
C ASP A 72 12.89 16.47 -2.55
N ILE A 73 12.37 15.27 -2.28
CA ILE A 73 13.12 14.24 -1.53
C ILE A 73 14.21 13.55 -2.37
N ALA A 74 14.13 13.65 -3.70
CA ALA A 74 15.16 13.11 -4.59
C ALA A 74 16.45 13.92 -4.51
N ALA A 75 16.34 15.23 -4.24
CA ALA A 75 17.45 16.15 -4.08
C ALA A 75 18.08 16.14 -2.67
N LEU A 76 17.38 15.59 -1.64
CA LEU A 76 17.90 15.58 -0.27
C LEU A 76 19.16 14.72 -0.13
N GLY A 77 20.11 15.24 0.65
CA GLY A 77 21.33 14.54 1.02
C GLY A 77 21.10 13.40 2.02
N GLU A 78 22.12 12.55 2.21
CA GLU A 78 22.06 11.40 3.13
C GLU A 78 21.80 11.79 4.59
N ARG A 79 22.15 13.01 4.99
CA ARG A 79 21.93 13.51 6.35
C ARG A 79 20.56 14.16 6.53
N GLU A 80 19.93 14.63 5.45
CA GLU A 80 18.64 15.34 5.47
C GLU A 80 17.46 14.40 5.31
N LEU A 81 17.63 13.36 4.52
CA LEU A 81 16.55 12.41 4.19
C LEU A 81 16.04 11.59 5.40
N PRO A 82 16.90 11.06 6.33
CA PRO A 82 16.40 10.33 7.49
C PRO A 82 15.52 11.14 8.43
N PRO A 83 15.86 12.37 8.87
CA PRO A 83 14.97 13.17 9.71
C PRO A 83 13.68 13.58 8.96
N PHE A 84 13.74 13.86 7.66
CA PHE A 84 12.55 14.12 6.87
C PHE A 84 11.59 12.91 6.86
N ARG A 85 12.11 11.70 6.62
CA ARG A 85 11.30 10.47 6.69
C ARG A 85 10.66 10.29 8.06
N ALA A 86 11.45 10.43 9.11
CA ALA A 86 10.99 10.22 10.48
C ALA A 86 9.83 11.14 10.89
N SER A 87 9.80 12.37 10.38
CA SER A 87 8.76 13.36 10.68
C SER A 87 7.57 13.35 9.74
N THR A 88 7.72 12.79 8.53
CA THR A 88 6.74 12.97 7.44
C THR A 88 6.10 11.65 7.00
N MET A 89 6.81 10.53 7.14
CA MET A 89 6.42 9.24 6.56
C MET A 89 6.32 8.13 7.60
N GLY A 90 5.33 7.24 7.41
CA GLY A 90 5.20 5.98 8.10
C GLY A 90 5.34 4.81 7.12
N PHE A 91 5.92 3.70 7.56
CA PHE A 91 6.14 2.53 6.72
C PHE A 91 5.49 1.28 7.33
N ILE A 92 4.74 0.56 6.51
CA ILE A 92 4.18 -0.75 6.81
C ILE A 92 4.74 -1.72 5.78
N PHE A 93 5.43 -2.77 6.22
CA PHE A 93 6.11 -3.74 5.37
C PHE A 93 5.40 -5.09 5.41
N GLN A 94 5.50 -5.86 4.35
CA GLN A 94 4.94 -7.20 4.22
C GLN A 94 5.34 -8.13 5.38
N ASP A 95 6.62 -8.16 5.76
CA ASP A 95 7.15 -8.98 6.84
C ASP A 95 7.21 -8.23 8.18
N PHE A 96 6.36 -7.19 8.33
CA PHE A 96 6.27 -6.32 9.51
C PHE A 96 7.56 -5.53 9.80
N ASN A 97 8.73 -6.06 9.50
CA ASN A 97 10.06 -5.50 9.79
C ASN A 97 10.20 -5.00 11.25
N LEU A 98 9.65 -5.78 12.18
CA LEU A 98 9.80 -5.53 13.61
C LEU A 98 11.16 -6.03 14.11
N ILE A 99 11.74 -5.29 15.04
CA ILE A 99 13.04 -5.63 15.64
C ILE A 99 12.79 -6.75 16.67
N ALA A 100 13.21 -7.98 16.35
CA ALA A 100 12.92 -9.16 17.13
C ALA A 100 13.48 -9.12 18.55
N ALA A 101 14.61 -8.42 18.76
CA ALA A 101 15.24 -8.26 20.07
C ALA A 101 14.49 -7.30 21.02
N LEU A 102 13.46 -6.59 20.51
CA LEU A 102 12.70 -5.60 21.26
C LEU A 102 11.27 -6.11 21.52
N SER A 103 10.64 -5.59 22.58
CA SER A 103 9.22 -5.79 22.85
C SER A 103 8.34 -5.01 21.85
N ALA A 104 7.02 -5.24 21.90
CA ALA A 104 6.04 -4.49 21.09
C ALA A 104 6.17 -2.97 21.35
N ARG A 105 6.19 -2.55 22.60
CA ARG A 105 6.34 -1.16 23.01
C ARG A 105 7.65 -0.55 22.54
N GLU A 106 8.77 -1.25 22.75
CA GLU A 106 10.09 -0.76 22.35
C GLU A 106 10.22 -0.60 20.84
N ASN A 107 9.57 -1.41 20.02
CA ASN A 107 9.50 -1.24 18.56
C ASN A 107 8.86 0.10 18.17
N VAL A 108 7.85 0.55 18.90
CA VAL A 108 7.21 1.86 18.69
C VAL A 108 8.09 2.99 19.25
N GLU A 109 8.67 2.80 20.44
CA GLU A 109 9.58 3.78 21.07
C GLU A 109 10.79 4.10 20.16
N VAL A 110 11.34 3.11 19.45
CA VAL A 110 12.45 3.35 18.49
C VAL A 110 12.05 4.37 17.44
N ALA A 111 10.86 4.25 16.85
CA ALA A 111 10.39 5.22 15.84
C ALA A 111 10.22 6.61 16.44
N LEU A 112 9.66 6.71 17.65
CA LEU A 112 9.50 7.97 18.38
C LEU A 112 10.85 8.60 18.69
N ASN A 113 11.83 7.80 19.15
CA ASN A 113 13.19 8.28 19.44
C ASN A 113 13.87 8.84 18.18
N ILE A 114 13.75 8.16 17.03
CA ILE A 114 14.25 8.64 15.75
C ILE A 114 13.55 9.95 15.35
N GLY A 115 12.26 10.11 15.65
CA GLY A 115 11.49 11.33 15.45
C GLY A 115 11.77 12.45 16.46
N GLY A 116 12.73 12.24 17.40
CA GLY A 116 13.15 13.25 18.38
C GLY A 116 12.39 13.23 19.72
N GLN A 117 11.43 12.32 19.90
CA GLN A 117 10.79 12.09 21.18
C GLN A 117 11.58 11.02 21.95
N SER A 118 11.80 11.20 23.26
CA SER A 118 12.59 10.25 24.05
C SER A 118 12.10 10.10 25.48
N GLY A 119 12.61 9.08 26.18
CA GLY A 119 12.33 8.84 27.60
C GLY A 119 10.84 8.58 27.86
N ARG A 120 10.31 9.23 28.92
CA ARG A 120 8.93 9.00 29.37
C ARG A 120 7.89 9.36 28.30
N ALA A 121 8.09 10.47 27.59
CA ALA A 121 7.15 10.93 26.55
C ALA A 121 7.01 9.91 25.39
N ALA A 122 8.13 9.32 24.92
CA ALA A 122 8.11 8.27 23.93
C ALA A 122 7.40 7.01 24.44
N ARG A 123 7.68 6.62 25.69
CA ARG A 123 7.06 5.45 26.32
C ARG A 123 5.54 5.63 26.47
N ASP A 124 5.10 6.76 27.03
CA ASP A 124 3.67 7.04 27.25
C ASP A 124 2.93 7.04 25.90
N ARG A 125 3.52 7.66 24.86
CA ARG A 125 2.94 7.68 23.50
C ARG A 125 2.90 6.30 22.85
N ALA A 126 3.93 5.46 23.04
CA ALA A 126 3.95 4.09 22.53
C ALA A 126 2.84 3.24 23.17
N VAL A 127 2.64 3.39 24.49
CA VAL A 127 1.56 2.71 25.24
C VAL A 127 0.21 3.15 24.70
N GLU A 128 -0.06 4.45 24.61
CA GLU A 128 -1.31 5.00 24.08
C GLU A 128 -1.65 4.43 22.70
N LEU A 129 -0.68 4.39 21.77
CA LEU A 129 -0.88 3.88 20.42
C LEU A 129 -1.20 2.37 20.43
N LEU A 130 -0.47 1.58 21.19
CA LEU A 130 -0.68 0.14 21.25
C LEU A 130 -2.01 -0.21 21.91
N GLU A 131 -2.43 0.52 22.94
CA GLU A 131 -3.74 0.38 23.57
C GLU A 131 -4.86 0.74 22.60
N SER A 132 -4.75 1.86 21.87
CA SER A 132 -5.74 2.29 20.88
C SER A 132 -5.91 1.31 19.73
N LEU A 133 -4.85 0.55 19.41
CA LEU A 133 -4.85 -0.50 18.38
C LEU A 133 -5.16 -1.90 18.94
N GLY A 134 -5.59 -2.01 20.21
CA GLY A 134 -6.01 -3.27 20.82
C GLY A 134 -4.86 -4.25 21.11
N THR A 135 -3.66 -3.74 21.39
CA THR A 135 -2.48 -4.51 21.77
C THR A 135 -1.90 -4.12 23.12
N GLY A 136 -2.71 -3.44 23.97
CA GLY A 136 -2.30 -3.00 25.32
C GLY A 136 -1.84 -4.14 26.23
N ASP A 137 -2.43 -5.33 26.12
CA ASP A 137 -2.03 -6.51 26.90
C ASP A 137 -0.70 -7.14 26.44
N ARG A 138 -0.09 -6.61 25.37
CA ARG A 138 1.11 -7.16 24.73
C ARG A 138 2.32 -6.22 24.77
N LEU A 139 2.25 -5.12 25.49
CA LEU A 139 3.28 -4.06 25.50
C LEU A 139 4.71 -4.57 25.66
N ASP A 140 4.95 -5.41 26.65
CA ASP A 140 6.28 -5.94 26.98
C ASP A 140 6.53 -7.36 26.44
N PHE A 141 5.66 -7.85 25.54
CA PHE A 141 5.84 -9.15 24.88
C PHE A 141 6.93 -9.09 23.82
N PRO A 142 7.81 -10.11 23.77
CA PRO A 142 8.72 -10.29 22.64
C PRO A 142 7.93 -10.47 21.33
N ILE A 143 8.44 -9.89 20.25
CA ILE A 143 7.78 -9.93 18.92
C ILE A 143 7.51 -11.37 18.45
N GLU A 144 8.39 -12.31 18.77
CA GLU A 144 8.25 -13.71 18.36
C GLU A 144 7.01 -14.38 18.94
N LYS A 145 6.52 -13.92 20.09
CA LYS A 145 5.34 -14.47 20.78
C LYS A 145 4.02 -13.83 20.33
N LEU A 146 4.07 -12.85 19.43
CA LEU A 146 2.89 -12.19 18.88
C LEU A 146 2.33 -12.96 17.68
N SER A 147 1.00 -13.02 17.58
CA SER A 147 0.30 -13.47 16.36
C SER A 147 0.57 -12.53 15.17
N GLY A 148 0.26 -12.97 13.96
CA GLY A 148 0.38 -12.13 12.75
C GLY A 148 -0.40 -10.81 12.86
N GLY A 149 -1.65 -10.87 13.34
CA GLY A 149 -2.47 -9.68 13.54
C GLY A 149 -1.92 -8.73 14.61
N GLU A 150 -1.39 -9.26 15.74
CA GLU A 150 -0.74 -8.44 16.76
C GLU A 150 0.54 -7.78 16.22
N LYS A 151 1.38 -8.51 15.47
CA LYS A 151 2.56 -7.96 14.80
C LYS A 151 2.19 -6.83 13.84
N GLN A 152 1.11 -7.00 13.07
CA GLN A 152 0.64 -5.97 12.16
C GLN A 152 0.19 -4.71 12.91
N ARG A 153 -0.55 -4.86 14.00
CA ARG A 153 -0.95 -3.71 14.83
C ARG A 153 0.25 -2.98 15.43
N VAL A 154 1.28 -3.69 15.88
CA VAL A 154 2.55 -3.09 16.31
C VAL A 154 3.26 -2.36 15.16
N ALA A 155 3.29 -2.94 13.96
CA ALA A 155 3.86 -2.30 12.78
C ALA A 155 3.10 -1.02 12.38
N ILE A 156 1.77 -1.03 12.47
CA ILE A 156 0.93 0.16 12.27
C ILE A 156 1.19 1.20 13.35
N ALA A 157 1.22 0.83 14.65
CA ALA A 157 1.54 1.73 15.75
C ALA A 157 2.89 2.43 15.52
N ARG A 158 3.90 1.68 15.09
CA ARG A 158 5.21 2.21 14.73
C ARG A 158 5.13 3.17 13.54
N ALA A 159 4.36 2.84 12.52
CA ALA A 159 4.21 3.68 11.33
C ALA A 159 3.55 5.03 11.65
N VAL A 160 2.56 5.06 12.54
CA VAL A 160 1.82 6.29 12.91
C VAL A 160 2.44 7.04 14.11
N ALA A 161 3.51 6.53 14.72
CA ALA A 161 4.09 7.02 15.96
C ALA A 161 4.38 8.54 15.91
N ASN A 162 5.00 9.00 14.84
CA ASN A 162 5.38 10.40 14.63
C ASN A 162 4.33 11.25 13.90
N ARG A 163 3.07 10.80 13.82
CA ARG A 163 1.97 11.49 13.13
C ARG A 163 2.34 11.84 11.69
N PRO A 164 2.67 10.85 10.85
CA PRO A 164 3.10 11.09 9.48
C PRO A 164 1.97 11.68 8.62
N MET A 165 2.33 12.42 7.59
CA MET A 165 1.39 12.87 6.56
C MET A 165 1.17 11.83 5.46
N LEU A 166 2.13 10.90 5.30
CA LEU A 166 2.16 9.88 4.26
C LEU A 166 2.46 8.50 4.87
N ILE A 167 1.62 7.52 4.62
CA ILE A 167 1.87 6.12 4.93
C ILE A 167 2.15 5.36 3.65
N LEU A 168 3.23 4.60 3.66
CA LEU A 168 3.67 3.73 2.57
C LEU A 168 3.54 2.28 3.03
N ALA A 169 2.65 1.53 2.39
CA ALA A 169 2.33 0.16 2.78
C ALA A 169 2.66 -0.83 1.66
N ASP A 170 3.61 -1.73 1.91
CA ASP A 170 3.98 -2.82 1.01
C ASP A 170 3.30 -4.11 1.48
N GLU A 171 2.34 -4.60 0.69
CA GLU A 171 1.57 -5.82 0.94
C GLU A 171 1.00 -5.93 2.38
N PRO A 172 0.27 -4.92 2.90
CA PRO A 172 -0.06 -4.83 4.33
C PRO A 172 -0.99 -5.92 4.85
N THR A 173 -1.58 -6.75 3.98
CA THR A 173 -2.51 -7.84 4.32
C THR A 173 -1.98 -9.24 3.97
N ALA A 174 -0.79 -9.35 3.35
CA ALA A 174 -0.31 -10.61 2.77
C ALA A 174 -0.11 -11.74 3.80
N ASN A 175 0.35 -11.41 5.01
CA ASN A 175 0.64 -12.37 6.07
C ASN A 175 -0.50 -12.49 7.11
N LEU A 176 -1.73 -12.09 6.73
CA LEU A 176 -2.89 -12.04 7.62
C LEU A 176 -4.01 -12.93 7.11
N ASP A 177 -4.76 -13.53 8.03
CA ASP A 177 -6.03 -14.14 7.71
C ASP A 177 -7.08 -13.08 7.30
N SER A 178 -8.22 -13.53 6.83
CA SER A 178 -9.27 -12.63 6.32
C SER A 178 -9.79 -11.65 7.37
N HIS A 179 -9.86 -12.04 8.64
CA HIS A 179 -10.36 -11.20 9.73
C HIS A 179 -9.36 -10.06 10.04
N HIS A 180 -8.10 -10.39 10.29
CA HIS A 180 -7.05 -9.41 10.58
C HIS A 180 -6.74 -8.54 9.35
N GLY A 181 -6.86 -9.09 8.13
CA GLY A 181 -6.77 -8.30 6.90
C GLY A 181 -7.85 -7.22 6.82
N ALA A 182 -9.12 -7.57 7.13
CA ALA A 182 -10.21 -6.62 7.16
C ALA A 182 -10.06 -5.55 8.26
N GLU A 183 -9.49 -5.91 9.43
CA GLU A 183 -9.15 -4.94 10.48
C GLU A 183 -8.08 -3.95 10.01
N THR A 184 -7.01 -4.46 9.38
CA THR A 184 -5.94 -3.62 8.80
C THR A 184 -6.49 -2.64 7.77
N MET A 185 -7.37 -3.10 6.87
CA MET A 185 -8.03 -2.23 5.88
C MET A 185 -8.85 -1.12 6.55
N ARG A 186 -9.63 -1.45 7.59
CA ARG A 186 -10.40 -0.46 8.34
C ARG A 186 -9.51 0.58 9.01
N LEU A 187 -8.40 0.16 9.64
CA LEU A 187 -7.44 1.07 10.26
C LEU A 187 -6.82 2.03 9.24
N LEU A 188 -6.38 1.53 8.09
CA LEU A 188 -5.82 2.38 7.03
C LEU A 188 -6.85 3.39 6.51
N ARG A 189 -8.12 2.97 6.39
CA ARG A 189 -9.20 3.87 5.99
C ARG A 189 -9.48 4.96 7.04
N THR A 190 -9.52 4.60 8.32
CA THR A 190 -9.68 5.57 9.43
C THR A 190 -8.55 6.59 9.43
N LEU A 191 -7.30 6.17 9.34
CA LEU A 191 -6.14 7.06 9.26
C LEU A 191 -6.25 8.05 8.09
N ALA A 192 -6.71 7.59 6.94
CA ALA A 192 -6.86 8.46 5.77
C ALA A 192 -8.05 9.42 5.91
N LYS A 193 -9.22 8.93 6.28
CA LYS A 193 -10.46 9.71 6.21
C LYS A 193 -10.73 10.57 7.45
N GLU A 194 -10.27 10.14 8.62
CA GLU A 194 -10.52 10.83 9.88
C GLU A 194 -9.29 11.65 10.33
N GLU A 195 -8.07 11.15 10.07
CA GLU A 195 -6.84 11.85 10.47
C GLU A 195 -6.16 12.59 9.30
N GLY A 196 -6.69 12.46 8.07
CA GLY A 196 -6.17 13.16 6.88
C GLY A 196 -4.82 12.67 6.39
N VAL A 197 -4.43 11.45 6.75
CA VAL A 197 -3.17 10.84 6.34
C VAL A 197 -3.31 10.29 4.91
N THR A 198 -2.40 10.66 4.02
CA THR A 198 -2.36 10.06 2.66
C THR A 198 -1.75 8.66 2.73
N VAL A 199 -2.36 7.69 2.07
CA VAL A 199 -1.91 6.30 2.12
C VAL A 199 -1.63 5.78 0.71
N VAL A 200 -0.42 5.28 0.48
CA VAL A 200 -0.06 4.56 -0.75
C VAL A 200 0.16 3.10 -0.41
N ILE A 201 -0.63 2.24 -1.03
CA ILE A 201 -0.56 0.79 -0.84
C ILE A 201 -0.08 0.15 -2.13
N VAL A 202 0.91 -0.71 -2.07
CA VAL A 202 1.25 -1.61 -3.17
C VAL A 202 0.83 -3.02 -2.77
N SER A 203 0.01 -3.67 -3.60
CA SER A 203 -0.49 -5.01 -3.29
C SER A 203 -1.07 -5.70 -4.52
N HIS A 204 -1.19 -7.03 -4.43
CA HIS A 204 -1.98 -7.86 -5.34
C HIS A 204 -3.34 -8.26 -4.74
N ASP A 205 -3.63 -7.89 -3.49
CA ASP A 205 -4.89 -8.20 -2.80
C ASP A 205 -6.04 -7.33 -3.32
N GLN A 206 -6.99 -7.96 -4.03
CA GLN A 206 -8.14 -7.28 -4.63
C GLN A 206 -9.07 -6.63 -3.59
N ARG A 207 -9.09 -7.14 -2.36
CA ARG A 207 -9.94 -6.62 -1.27
C ARG A 207 -9.59 -5.17 -0.92
N LEU A 208 -8.33 -4.77 -1.09
CA LEU A 208 -7.87 -3.40 -0.83
C LEU A 208 -8.51 -2.34 -1.74
N ARG A 209 -9.12 -2.75 -2.86
CA ARG A 209 -9.90 -1.84 -3.71
C ARG A 209 -11.12 -1.23 -3.02
N GLU A 210 -11.66 -1.93 -2.02
CA GLU A 210 -12.83 -1.45 -1.28
C GLU A 210 -12.55 -0.18 -0.47
N ILE A 211 -11.30 0.03 -0.08
CA ILE A 211 -10.88 1.20 0.70
C ILE A 211 -10.16 2.26 -0.13
N ALA A 212 -9.69 1.92 -1.34
CA ALA A 212 -8.92 2.82 -2.18
C ALA A 212 -9.82 3.86 -2.87
N ASP A 213 -9.40 5.12 -2.88
CA ASP A 213 -10.03 6.18 -3.66
C ASP A 213 -9.63 6.07 -5.14
N ARG A 214 -8.40 5.62 -5.39
CA ARG A 214 -7.87 5.44 -6.74
C ARG A 214 -7.02 4.17 -6.81
N VAL A 215 -7.18 3.43 -7.90
CA VAL A 215 -6.40 2.23 -8.20
C VAL A 215 -5.55 2.49 -9.44
N LEU A 216 -4.26 2.20 -9.35
CA LEU A 216 -3.30 2.31 -10.44
C LEU A 216 -2.78 0.92 -10.78
N TRP A 217 -2.59 0.65 -12.07
CA TRP A 217 -1.97 -0.59 -12.54
C TRP A 217 -0.54 -0.32 -12.98
N LEU A 218 0.42 -0.92 -12.30
CA LEU A 218 1.83 -0.84 -12.65
C LEU A 218 2.25 -2.11 -13.36
N GLU A 219 2.71 -1.98 -14.60
CA GLU A 219 3.19 -3.09 -15.41
C GLU A 219 4.38 -2.62 -16.24
N ASP A 220 5.42 -3.47 -16.33
CA ASP A 220 6.67 -3.16 -17.03
C ASP A 220 7.27 -1.79 -16.64
N GLY A 221 7.14 -1.41 -15.37
CA GLY A 221 7.66 -0.16 -14.82
C GLY A 221 6.86 1.08 -15.21
N GLN A 222 5.67 0.96 -15.80
CA GLN A 222 4.81 2.07 -16.22
C GLN A 222 3.40 1.95 -15.63
N PHE A 223 2.78 3.09 -15.32
CA PHE A 223 1.34 3.09 -15.05
C PHE A 223 0.59 2.88 -16.36
N LYS A 224 -0.20 1.82 -16.40
CA LYS A 224 -1.15 1.60 -17.49
C LYS A 224 -2.46 2.29 -17.16
N ALA A 225 -3.04 2.94 -18.16
CA ALA A 225 -4.41 3.39 -18.03
C ALA A 225 -5.28 2.16 -17.75
N LEU A 226 -5.90 2.13 -16.58
CA LEU A 226 -6.97 1.18 -16.34
C LEU A 226 -8.07 1.54 -17.33
N GLN A 227 -8.18 0.80 -18.42
CA GLN A 227 -9.44 0.75 -19.17
C GLN A 227 -10.50 0.39 -18.12
N ALA A 228 -11.66 1.01 -18.20
CA ALA A 228 -12.70 0.86 -17.18
C ALA A 228 -12.84 -0.63 -16.83
N LEU A 229 -12.39 -1.01 -15.62
CA LEU A 229 -12.49 -2.39 -15.19
C LEU A 229 -13.96 -2.76 -15.11
N VAL A 230 -14.31 -3.88 -15.71
CA VAL A 230 -15.66 -4.43 -15.65
C VAL A 230 -15.72 -5.51 -14.58
N ARG A 231 -16.90 -5.67 -13.98
CA ARG A 231 -17.10 -6.73 -12.99
C ARG A 231 -17.46 -8.04 -13.68
N ASP A 232 -16.79 -9.13 -13.30
CA ASP A 232 -17.26 -10.49 -13.59
C ASP A 232 -18.66 -10.68 -12.96
N PRO A 233 -19.69 -10.96 -13.77
CA PRO A 233 -21.05 -11.04 -13.25
C PRO A 233 -21.31 -12.22 -12.31
N VAL A 234 -20.41 -13.20 -12.25
CA VAL A 234 -20.50 -14.40 -11.41
C VAL A 234 -19.81 -14.20 -10.07
N CYS A 235 -18.55 -13.81 -10.07
CA CYS A 235 -17.74 -13.73 -8.86
C CYS A 235 -17.47 -12.29 -8.40
N GLY A 236 -17.88 -11.27 -9.18
CA GLY A 236 -17.69 -9.84 -8.85
C GLY A 236 -16.24 -9.34 -9.00
N MET A 237 -15.32 -10.18 -9.48
CA MET A 237 -13.92 -9.80 -9.71
C MET A 237 -13.86 -8.69 -10.77
N LEU A 238 -13.02 -7.69 -10.52
CA LEU A 238 -12.76 -6.63 -11.49
C LEU A 238 -11.71 -7.12 -12.50
N ILE A 239 -12.03 -6.99 -13.78
CA ILE A 239 -11.26 -7.50 -14.90
C ILE A 239 -10.96 -6.36 -15.87
N ASP A 240 -9.74 -6.31 -16.37
CA ASP A 240 -9.41 -5.53 -17.56
C ASP A 240 -10.03 -6.22 -18.78
N PRO A 241 -10.96 -5.58 -19.51
CA PRO A 241 -11.56 -6.15 -20.70
C PRO A 241 -10.52 -6.61 -21.73
N ALA A 242 -9.40 -5.89 -21.86
CA ALA A 242 -8.35 -6.24 -22.81
C ALA A 242 -7.57 -7.51 -22.44
N GLN A 243 -7.66 -7.97 -21.19
CA GLN A 243 -6.97 -9.14 -20.68
C GLN A 243 -7.93 -10.22 -20.15
N ALA A 244 -9.23 -10.08 -20.40
CA ALA A 244 -10.22 -11.04 -19.94
C ALA A 244 -10.01 -12.42 -20.57
N PRO A 245 -9.84 -13.50 -19.75
CA PRO A 245 -9.64 -14.87 -20.28
C PRO A 245 -10.86 -15.43 -21.00
N ALA A 246 -12.03 -14.86 -20.79
CA ALA A 246 -13.27 -15.22 -21.47
C ALA A 246 -14.22 -14.04 -21.56
N GLU A 247 -14.98 -13.98 -22.66
CA GLU A 247 -16.02 -12.99 -22.93
C GLU A 247 -17.28 -13.64 -23.47
N LEU A 248 -18.42 -12.99 -23.32
CA LEU A 248 -19.71 -13.43 -23.85
C LEU A 248 -20.53 -12.21 -24.26
N GLU A 249 -21.03 -12.19 -25.48
CA GLU A 249 -22.04 -11.22 -25.90
C GLU A 249 -23.44 -11.64 -25.38
N SER A 250 -24.07 -10.76 -24.63
CA SER A 250 -25.38 -10.99 -24.03
C SER A 250 -26.20 -9.71 -24.05
N ASP A 251 -27.38 -9.75 -24.65
CA ASP A 251 -28.34 -8.64 -24.72
C ASP A 251 -27.77 -7.33 -25.33
N GLY A 252 -26.77 -7.46 -26.21
CA GLY A 252 -26.09 -6.33 -26.87
C GLY A 252 -24.95 -5.71 -26.05
N GLU A 253 -24.60 -6.33 -24.91
CA GLU A 253 -23.44 -5.97 -24.09
C GLU A 253 -22.41 -7.09 -24.09
N THR A 254 -21.12 -6.73 -24.07
CA THR A 254 -20.05 -7.71 -23.90
C THR A 254 -19.77 -7.88 -22.40
N LEU A 255 -20.00 -9.08 -21.89
CA LEU A 255 -19.66 -9.49 -20.51
C LEU A 255 -18.27 -10.12 -20.50
N TYR A 256 -17.48 -9.76 -19.51
CA TYR A 256 -16.13 -10.27 -19.34
C TYR A 256 -16.02 -11.11 -18.07
N PHE A 257 -15.26 -12.22 -18.14
CA PHE A 257 -15.13 -13.19 -17.06
C PHE A 257 -13.66 -13.41 -16.69
N CYS A 258 -13.38 -13.55 -15.39
CA CYS A 258 -12.04 -13.80 -14.87
C CYS A 258 -11.51 -15.21 -15.23
N SER A 259 -12.39 -16.09 -15.68
CA SER A 259 -12.05 -17.45 -16.10
C SER A 259 -13.14 -18.04 -17.01
N SER A 260 -12.77 -19.05 -17.79
CA SER A 260 -13.73 -19.86 -18.55
C SER A 260 -14.70 -20.62 -17.64
N GLY A 261 -14.37 -20.80 -16.35
CA GLY A 261 -15.25 -21.38 -15.34
C GLY A 261 -16.41 -20.46 -14.98
N CYS A 262 -16.13 -19.18 -14.68
CA CYS A 262 -17.16 -18.18 -14.42
C CYS A 262 -18.09 -17.98 -15.63
N ARG A 263 -17.54 -17.95 -16.85
CA ARG A 263 -18.36 -17.87 -18.06
C ARG A 263 -19.34 -19.04 -18.16
N ARG A 264 -18.88 -20.30 -17.97
CA ARG A 264 -19.76 -21.48 -18.02
C ARG A 264 -20.85 -21.43 -16.95
N GLN A 265 -20.49 -21.06 -15.73
CA GLN A 265 -21.46 -20.92 -14.64
C GLN A 265 -22.53 -19.89 -14.99
N TYR A 266 -22.18 -18.77 -15.57
CA TYR A 266 -23.13 -17.74 -16.02
C TYR A 266 -24.08 -18.27 -17.11
N GLU A 267 -23.54 -19.00 -18.11
CA GLU A 267 -24.34 -19.62 -19.17
C GLU A 267 -25.33 -20.66 -18.60
N GLU A 268 -24.91 -21.49 -17.65
CA GLU A 268 -25.76 -22.50 -16.96
C GLU A 268 -26.89 -21.82 -16.15
N GLU A 269 -26.57 -20.79 -15.37
CA GLU A 269 -27.58 -20.05 -14.58
C GLU A 269 -28.64 -19.38 -15.46
N ARG A 270 -28.26 -18.84 -16.61
CA ARG A 270 -29.22 -18.28 -17.59
C ARG A 270 -30.09 -19.34 -18.27
N LEU A 271 -29.56 -20.49 -18.59
CA LEU A 271 -30.35 -21.61 -19.15
C LEU A 271 -31.41 -22.09 -18.17
N VAL A 272 -31.08 -22.14 -16.89
CA VAL A 272 -32.04 -22.50 -15.82
C VAL A 272 -33.12 -21.41 -15.67
N ALA A 273 -32.75 -20.13 -15.69
CA ALA A 273 -33.69 -19.00 -15.60
C ALA A 273 -34.64 -18.90 -16.81
N ALA A 274 -34.17 -19.23 -18.01
CA ALA A 274 -34.98 -19.24 -19.24
C ALA A 274 -35.95 -20.43 -19.35
N SER A 275 -35.79 -21.44 -18.45
CA SER A 275 -36.59 -22.67 -18.46
C SER A 275 -37.72 -22.62 -17.42
N GLN A 276 -37.86 -21.53 -16.67
CA GLN A 276 -38.93 -21.22 -15.72
C GLN A 276 -39.89 -20.16 -16.25
#